data_7edad58322e472a9ed931300120552c6
#
_entry.id   7edad58322e472a9ed931300120552c6
#
_cell.length_a   1.000
_cell.length_b   1.000
_cell.length_c   1.000
_cell.angle_alpha   90.00
_cell.angle_beta   90.00
_cell.angle_gamma   90.00
#
_symmetry.space_group_name_H-M   'P 1'
#
loop_
_entity.id
_entity.type
_entity.pdbx_description
1 polymer ?
#
loop_
_entity_poly.entity_id
_entity_poly.type
_entity_poly.pdbx_seq_one_letter_code
_entity_poly.pdbx_strand_id
1 'polypeptide(L)'
;MYRIIDGRETSKISRLMIIAKENNAVFVCSNTKAMEIKARAYGLTGILFMSYHEFNNVIREKGYLDRNVVIDDLEDYINYTISPTFKFVGYSISEE
;
A
#
# COMPACT_ATOMS: atom_id res chain seq x y z
N MET A 1 9.61 -11.04 -2.32
CA MET A 1 8.84 -9.81 -2.03
C MET A 1 9.35 -8.65 -2.87
N TYR A 2 8.43 -7.92 -3.46
CA TYR A 2 8.80 -6.71 -4.19
C TYR A 2 8.97 -5.55 -3.22
N ARG A 3 10.08 -4.84 -3.33
CA ARG A 3 10.34 -3.65 -2.51
C ARG A 3 10.77 -2.51 -3.40
N ILE A 4 10.11 -1.37 -3.28
CA ILE A 4 10.46 -0.16 -3.99
C ILE A 4 10.86 0.89 -2.98
N ILE A 5 12.15 1.25 -2.98
CA ILE A 5 12.71 2.22 -2.04
C ILE A 5 13.34 3.33 -2.87
N ASP A 6 12.57 4.38 -3.09
CA ASP A 6 12.98 5.48 -3.98
C ASP A 6 12.64 6.82 -3.34
N GLY A 7 13.22 7.87 -3.91
CA GLY A 7 12.88 9.23 -3.55
C GLY A 7 11.44 9.58 -3.97
N ARG A 8 10.96 10.71 -3.47
CA ARG A 8 9.56 11.14 -3.65
C ARG A 8 9.19 11.44 -5.10
N GLU A 9 10.15 11.84 -5.91
CA GLU A 9 9.92 12.30 -7.28
C GLU A 9 10.01 11.20 -8.31
N THR A 10 10.10 9.96 -7.86
CA THR A 10 10.25 8.83 -8.75
C THR A 10 8.90 8.26 -9.16
N SER A 11 8.92 7.36 -10.12
CA SER A 11 7.74 6.65 -10.59
C SER A 11 7.35 5.47 -9.69
N LYS A 12 7.68 5.51 -8.40
CA LYS A 12 7.45 4.36 -7.51
C LYS A 12 5.97 3.98 -7.42
N ILE A 13 5.07 4.96 -7.44
CA ILE A 13 3.64 4.68 -7.36
C ILE A 13 3.16 3.90 -8.58
N SER A 14 3.54 4.32 -9.78
CA SER A 14 3.14 3.60 -11.00
C SER A 14 3.75 2.20 -11.04
N ARG A 15 5.00 2.05 -10.61
CA ARG A 15 5.65 0.73 -10.54
C ARG A 15 4.93 -0.19 -9.54
N LEU A 16 4.54 0.34 -8.38
CA LEU A 16 3.82 -0.43 -7.38
C LEU A 16 2.43 -0.83 -7.89
N MET A 17 1.76 0.07 -8.62
CA MET A 17 0.48 -0.25 -9.25
C MET A 17 0.58 -1.37 -10.27
N ILE A 18 1.66 -1.37 -11.06
CA ILE A 18 1.90 -2.44 -12.03
C ILE A 18 2.11 -3.77 -11.32
N ILE A 19 2.90 -3.77 -10.24
CA ILE A 19 3.09 -4.97 -9.43
C ILE A 19 1.75 -5.47 -8.88
N ALA A 20 0.92 -4.56 -8.37
CA ALA A 20 -0.40 -4.93 -7.86
C ALA A 20 -1.26 -5.59 -8.94
N LYS A 21 -1.27 -5.01 -10.13
CA LYS A 21 -2.05 -5.52 -11.25
C LYS A 21 -1.55 -6.90 -11.68
N GLU A 22 -0.24 -7.06 -11.84
CA GLU A 22 0.35 -8.32 -12.29
C GLU A 22 0.17 -9.45 -11.28
N ASN A 23 0.09 -9.13 -10.01
CA ASN A 23 -0.04 -10.12 -8.93
C ASN A 23 -1.46 -10.24 -8.38
N ASN A 24 -2.42 -9.61 -9.03
CA ASN A 24 -3.81 -9.57 -8.57
C ASN A 24 -3.90 -9.15 -7.10
N ALA A 25 -3.16 -8.11 -6.74
CA ALA A 25 -3.03 -7.66 -5.37
C ALA A 25 -3.91 -6.43 -5.10
N VAL A 26 -4.32 -6.29 -3.85
CA VAL A 26 -4.95 -5.06 -3.36
C VAL A 26 -3.86 -4.02 -3.16
N PHE A 27 -4.12 -2.80 -3.62
CA PHE A 27 -3.23 -1.66 -3.42
C PHE A 27 -3.72 -0.88 -2.20
N VAL A 28 -2.98 -1.00 -1.10
CA VAL A 28 -3.32 -0.35 0.17
C VAL A 28 -2.61 1.00 0.25
N CYS A 29 -3.38 2.05 0.52
CA CYS A 29 -2.88 3.43 0.49
C CYS A 29 -3.66 4.31 1.46
N SER A 30 -3.17 5.52 1.70
CA SER A 30 -3.85 6.46 2.59
C SER A 30 -5.07 7.11 1.94
N ASN A 31 -5.03 7.34 0.62
CA ASN A 31 -6.08 8.05 -0.10
C ASN A 31 -6.42 7.31 -1.40
N THR A 32 -7.48 6.52 -1.34
CA THR A 32 -7.89 5.70 -2.49
C THR A 32 -8.32 6.53 -3.69
N LYS A 33 -9.01 7.65 -3.47
CA LYS A 33 -9.45 8.50 -4.58
C LYS A 33 -8.28 9.09 -5.34
N ALA A 34 -7.26 9.56 -4.63
CA ALA A 34 -6.07 10.10 -5.27
C ALA A 34 -5.36 9.02 -6.10
N MET A 35 -5.26 7.81 -5.57
CA MET A 35 -4.62 6.70 -6.27
C MET A 35 -5.44 6.25 -7.48
N GLU A 36 -6.75 6.23 -7.38
CA GLU A 36 -7.63 5.91 -8.52
C GLU A 36 -7.44 6.91 -9.67
N ILE A 37 -7.32 8.20 -9.34
CA ILE A 37 -7.08 9.24 -10.34
C ILE A 37 -5.72 9.02 -11.00
N LYS A 38 -4.68 8.72 -10.22
CA LYS A 38 -3.35 8.45 -10.75
C LYS A 38 -3.33 7.21 -11.64
N ALA A 39 -3.99 6.14 -11.22
CA ALA A 39 -4.08 4.92 -12.01
C ALA A 39 -4.72 5.21 -13.38
N ARG A 40 -5.78 5.98 -13.38
CA ARG A 40 -6.45 6.38 -14.61
C ARG A 40 -5.51 7.18 -15.52
N ALA A 41 -4.76 8.12 -14.94
CA ALA A 41 -3.79 8.92 -15.69
C ALA A 41 -2.68 8.07 -16.29
N TYR A 42 -2.28 6.98 -15.61
CA TYR A 42 -1.28 6.05 -16.11
C TYR A 42 -1.86 5.01 -17.09
N GLY A 43 -3.16 5.03 -17.33
CA GLY A 43 -3.80 4.04 -18.18
C GLY A 43 -3.92 2.66 -17.55
N LEU A 44 -3.87 2.57 -16.23
CA LEU A 44 -3.98 1.32 -15.51
C LEU A 44 -5.40 1.12 -15.00
N THR A 45 -5.98 -0.05 -15.31
CA THR A 45 -7.34 -0.39 -14.90
C THR A 45 -7.34 -1.73 -14.15
N GLY A 46 -8.41 -2.00 -13.43
CA GLY A 46 -8.58 -3.29 -12.77
C GLY A 46 -7.83 -3.45 -11.47
N ILE A 47 -7.28 -2.36 -10.91
CA ILE A 47 -6.61 -2.41 -9.61
C ILE A 47 -7.63 -2.11 -8.52
N LEU A 48 -7.68 -2.95 -7.50
CA LEU A 48 -8.52 -2.70 -6.33
C LEU A 48 -7.72 -1.89 -5.32
N PHE A 49 -8.25 -0.75 -4.94
CA PHE A 49 -7.64 0.13 -3.94
C PHE A 49 -8.38 0.00 -2.61
N MET A 50 -7.63 0.03 -1.53
CA MET A 50 -8.17 -0.06 -0.19
C MET A 50 -7.40 0.91 0.70
N SER A 51 -8.12 1.65 1.55
CA SER A 51 -7.46 2.54 2.50
C SER A 51 -6.82 1.74 3.63
N TYR A 52 -5.89 2.36 4.36
CA TYR A 52 -5.31 1.75 5.56
C TYR A 52 -6.41 1.34 6.55
N HIS A 53 -7.40 2.20 6.71
CA HIS A 53 -8.51 1.94 7.63
C HIS A 53 -9.31 0.71 7.21
N GLU A 54 -9.68 0.63 5.95
CA GLU A 54 -10.43 -0.51 5.41
C GLU A 54 -9.62 -1.79 5.52
N PHE A 55 -8.34 -1.73 5.18
CA PHE A 55 -7.44 -2.89 5.25
C PHE A 55 -7.32 -3.41 6.68
N ASN A 56 -7.09 -2.51 7.65
CA ASN A 56 -6.98 -2.89 9.05
C ASN A 56 -8.29 -3.48 9.56
N ASN A 57 -9.43 -2.96 9.12
CA ASN A 57 -10.73 -3.50 9.50
C ASN A 57 -10.94 -4.91 8.95
N VAL A 58 -10.54 -5.17 7.71
CA VAL A 58 -10.66 -6.52 7.13
C VAL A 58 -9.82 -7.51 7.93
N ILE A 59 -8.58 -7.14 8.26
CA ILE A 59 -7.70 -8.01 9.06
C ILE A 59 -8.31 -8.29 10.43
N ARG A 60 -8.85 -7.25 11.08
CA ARG A 60 -9.43 -7.38 12.43
C ARG A 60 -10.69 -8.24 12.42
N GLU A 61 -11.55 -8.07 11.43
CA GLU A 61 -12.84 -8.75 11.37
C GLU A 61 -12.73 -10.17 10.82
N LYS A 62 -11.93 -10.38 9.79
CA LYS A 62 -11.82 -11.66 9.10
C LYS A 62 -10.55 -12.42 9.40
N GLY A 63 -9.51 -11.71 9.82
CA GLY A 63 -8.21 -12.31 10.09
C GLY A 63 -7.40 -12.64 8.84
N TYR A 64 -7.93 -12.43 7.65
CA TYR A 64 -7.22 -12.70 6.41
C TYR A 64 -7.83 -11.89 5.26
N LEU A 65 -7.06 -11.77 4.20
CA LEU A 65 -7.53 -11.22 2.92
C LEU A 65 -7.20 -12.23 1.83
N ASP A 66 -8.18 -12.60 1.03
CA ASP A 66 -8.04 -13.64 0.01
C ASP A 66 -7.43 -13.08 -1.28
N ARG A 67 -6.37 -12.28 -1.14
CA ARG A 67 -5.64 -11.68 -2.25
C ARG A 67 -4.25 -11.31 -1.76
N ASN A 68 -3.33 -11.17 -2.70
CA ASN A 68 -2.03 -10.57 -2.41
C ASN A 68 -2.22 -9.09 -2.08
N VAL A 69 -1.24 -8.49 -1.43
CA VAL A 69 -1.31 -7.10 -0.95
C VAL A 69 -0.03 -6.37 -1.31
N VAL A 70 -0.16 -5.13 -1.79
CA VAL A 70 0.94 -4.17 -1.85
C VAL A 70 0.57 -2.97 -0.98
N ILE A 71 1.56 -2.39 -0.33
CA ILE A 71 1.34 -1.24 0.56
C ILE A 71 2.16 -0.06 0.04
N ASP A 72 1.47 1.04 -0.23
CA ASP A 72 2.10 2.29 -0.60
C ASP A 72 2.50 3.03 0.68
N ASP A 73 3.79 3.36 0.77
CA ASP A 73 4.37 4.07 1.91
C ASP A 73 4.23 3.29 3.22
N LEU A 74 5.12 2.31 3.40
CA LEU A 74 5.10 1.45 4.57
C LEU A 74 5.23 2.22 5.89
N GLU A 75 6.06 3.26 5.93
CA GLU A 75 6.21 4.08 7.14
C GLU A 75 4.91 4.77 7.51
N ASP A 76 4.22 5.33 6.53
CA ASP A 76 2.94 5.99 6.74
C ASP A 76 1.89 4.99 7.25
N TYR A 77 1.86 3.80 6.68
CA TYR A 77 0.96 2.74 7.12
C TYR A 77 1.23 2.34 8.57
N ILE A 78 2.51 2.16 8.95
CA ILE A 78 2.87 1.79 10.31
C ILE A 78 2.49 2.91 11.28
N ASN A 79 2.78 4.18 10.92
CA ASN A 79 2.38 5.31 11.73
C ASN A 79 0.87 5.36 11.93
N TYR A 80 0.11 5.14 10.88
CA TYR A 80 -1.35 5.08 10.97
C TYR A 80 -1.81 4.00 11.94
N THR A 81 -1.21 2.81 11.85
CA THR A 81 -1.64 1.64 12.62
C THR A 81 -1.37 1.80 14.11
N ILE A 82 -0.25 2.42 14.50
CA ILE A 82 0.13 2.55 15.91
C ILE A 82 -0.19 3.92 16.52
N SER A 83 -0.52 4.91 15.70
CA SER A 83 -0.88 6.25 16.15
C SER A 83 -2.31 6.23 16.72
N PRO A 84 -2.64 7.13 17.69
CA PRO A 84 -1.78 8.12 18.34
C PRO A 84 -1.04 7.61 19.57
N THR A 85 -1.22 6.34 19.92
CA THR A 85 -0.72 5.79 21.18
C THR A 85 0.80 5.72 21.24
N PHE A 86 1.43 5.41 20.12
CA PHE A 86 2.88 5.22 20.05
C PHE A 86 3.50 6.13 18.99
N LYS A 87 4.78 6.44 19.20
CA LYS A 87 5.58 7.16 18.21
C LYS A 87 6.52 6.17 17.54
N PHE A 88 6.39 6.04 16.23
CA PHE A 88 7.24 5.15 15.43
C PHE A 88 8.55 5.87 15.10
N VAL A 89 9.68 5.34 15.57
CA VAL A 89 10.98 6.01 15.44
C VAL A 89 12.02 5.22 14.68
N GLY A 90 11.75 3.97 14.31
CA GLY A 90 12.73 3.22 13.54
C GLY A 90 12.32 1.79 13.28
N TYR A 91 12.98 1.17 12.30
CA TYR A 91 12.76 -0.22 11.93
C TYR A 91 14.00 -0.76 11.23
N SER A 92 14.06 -2.07 11.10
CA SER A 92 15.06 -2.71 10.26
C SER A 92 14.39 -3.64 9.26
N ILE A 93 15.07 -3.91 8.17
CA ILE A 93 14.59 -4.81 7.12
C ILE A 93 15.69 -5.82 6.84
N SER A 94 15.32 -7.10 6.82
CA SER A 94 16.24 -8.16 6.40
C SER A 94 16.23 -8.26 4.88
N GLU A 95 17.41 -8.34 4.29
CA GLU A 95 17.53 -8.63 2.87
C GLU A 95 17.51 -10.13 2.62
N GLU A 96 16.81 -10.51 1.56
CA GLU A 96 16.72 -11.91 1.15
C GLU A 96 17.78 -12.26 0.11
#